data_e90eb17d1fc58ab17f2176e12a77f416
#
_entry.id   e90eb17d1fc58ab17f2176e12a77f416
#
_cell.length_a   1.000
_cell.length_b   1.000
_cell.length_c   1.000
_cell.angle_alpha   90.00
_cell.angle_beta   90.00
_cell.angle_gamma   90.00
#
_symmetry.space_group_name_H-M   'P 1'
#
loop_
_entity.id
_entity.type
_entity.pdbx_description
1 polymer ?
#
loop_
_entity_poly.entity_id
_entity_poly.type
_entity_poly.pdbx_seq_one_letter_code
_entity_poly.pdbx_strand_id
1 'polypeptide(L)'
;IEEIALGKRPGNATAAAEAYRRLGEVVGDALAHALTLVDGLAVIGGGLSAAAPFFLPATLAELNGTYATPEGSTRRRLVQQAFNLEEADQLAAFLHGATSEITVPGTDHRIAYDPLARIGIGVSRLGTSEAIALGAHAFALQQLDRR
;
A
#
# COMPACT_ATOMS: atom_id res chain seq x y z
N ILE A 1 4.17 4.76 -22.02
CA ILE A 1 3.57 5.84 -21.21
C ILE A 1 4.58 6.33 -20.17
N GLU A 2 5.27 5.45 -19.42
CA GLU A 2 6.26 5.82 -18.40
C GLU A 2 7.37 6.72 -18.97
N GLU A 3 8.02 6.35 -20.07
CA GLU A 3 9.06 7.15 -20.71
C GLU A 3 8.55 8.54 -21.16
N ILE A 4 7.27 8.64 -21.53
CA ILE A 4 6.63 9.92 -21.88
C ILE A 4 6.40 10.75 -20.61
N ALA A 5 5.92 10.15 -19.55
CA ALA A 5 5.74 10.82 -18.26
C ALA A 5 7.05 11.32 -17.67
N LEU A 6 8.15 10.58 -17.90
CA LEU A 6 9.52 10.96 -17.53
C LEU A 6 10.16 11.99 -18.49
N GLY A 7 9.51 12.37 -19.59
CA GLY A 7 10.08 13.24 -20.62
C GLY A 7 11.21 12.60 -21.44
N LYS A 8 11.42 11.29 -21.33
CA LYS A 8 12.47 10.52 -22.06
C LYS A 8 12.07 10.19 -23.50
N ARG A 9 10.78 10.31 -23.81
CA ARG A 9 10.23 10.02 -25.13
C ARG A 9 9.27 11.14 -25.55
N PRO A 10 9.25 11.55 -26.83
CA PRO A 10 8.26 12.51 -27.34
C PRO A 10 6.83 12.04 -27.08
N GLY A 11 5.96 12.94 -26.63
CA GLY A 11 4.56 12.68 -26.36
C GLY A 11 3.95 13.69 -25.40
N ASN A 12 2.70 13.49 -25.05
CA ASN A 12 2.00 14.36 -24.11
C ASN A 12 2.27 13.89 -22.66
N ALA A 13 3.27 14.48 -22.01
CA ALA A 13 3.66 14.12 -20.64
C ALA A 13 2.53 14.38 -19.62
N THR A 14 1.74 15.43 -19.79
CA THR A 14 0.60 15.75 -18.92
C THR A 14 -0.47 14.65 -19.00
N ALA A 15 -0.80 14.21 -20.23
CA ALA A 15 -1.77 13.12 -20.41
C ALA A 15 -1.23 11.77 -19.84
N ALA A 16 0.06 11.52 -19.97
CA ALA A 16 0.70 10.33 -19.40
C ALA A 16 0.67 10.35 -17.86
N ALA A 17 0.98 11.48 -17.24
CA ALA A 17 0.90 11.66 -15.78
C ALA A 17 -0.53 11.52 -15.28
N GLU A 18 -1.51 12.12 -15.98
CA GLU A 18 -2.93 12.00 -15.64
C GLU A 18 -3.45 10.54 -15.75
N ALA A 19 -2.97 9.79 -16.74
CA ALA A 19 -3.31 8.37 -16.86
C ALA A 19 -2.83 7.56 -15.64
N TYR A 20 -1.61 7.84 -15.15
CA TYR A 20 -1.10 7.21 -13.93
C TYR A 20 -1.85 7.67 -12.68
N ARG A 21 -2.18 8.95 -12.58
CA ARG A 21 -2.97 9.47 -11.47
C ARG A 21 -4.32 8.74 -11.38
N ARG A 22 -5.03 8.60 -12.50
CA ARG A 22 -6.30 7.85 -12.57
C ARG A 22 -6.13 6.36 -12.25
N LEU A 23 -5.04 5.75 -12.72
CA LEU A 23 -4.70 4.39 -12.34
C LEU A 23 -4.57 4.28 -10.81
N GLY A 24 -3.89 5.25 -10.19
CA GLY A 24 -3.72 5.30 -8.73
C GLY A 24 -5.04 5.40 -7.98
N GLU A 25 -5.99 6.19 -8.44
CA GLU A 25 -7.34 6.28 -7.87
C GLU A 25 -8.06 4.93 -7.94
N VAL A 26 -8.05 4.28 -9.10
CA VAL A 26 -8.71 2.96 -9.28
C VAL A 26 -8.05 1.89 -8.42
N VAL A 27 -6.71 1.87 -8.36
CA VAL A 27 -5.96 0.95 -7.49
C VAL A 27 -6.28 1.21 -6.02
N GLY A 28 -6.33 2.48 -5.61
CA GLY A 28 -6.69 2.88 -4.25
C GLY A 28 -8.10 2.44 -3.87
N ASP A 29 -9.06 2.62 -4.76
CA ASP A 29 -10.44 2.16 -4.56
C ASP A 29 -10.50 0.63 -4.39
N ALA A 30 -9.87 -0.12 -5.28
CA ALA A 30 -9.82 -1.58 -5.21
C ALA A 30 -9.14 -2.08 -3.93
N LEU A 31 -8.01 -1.46 -3.55
CA LEU A 31 -7.29 -1.79 -2.32
C LEU A 31 -8.11 -1.45 -1.08
N ALA A 32 -8.84 -0.33 -1.06
CA ALA A 32 -9.71 0.02 0.08
C ALA A 32 -10.74 -1.09 0.36
N HIS A 33 -11.34 -1.66 -0.68
CA HIS A 33 -12.25 -2.79 -0.54
C HIS A 33 -11.54 -4.04 -0.02
N ALA A 34 -10.39 -4.40 -0.60
CA ALA A 34 -9.63 -5.58 -0.18
C ALA A 34 -9.15 -5.46 1.26
N LEU A 35 -8.59 -4.30 1.64
CA LEU A 35 -8.03 -4.04 2.97
C LEU A 35 -9.10 -3.88 4.07
N THR A 36 -10.33 -3.61 3.70
CA THR A 36 -11.47 -3.68 4.64
C THR A 36 -11.77 -5.13 5.04
N LEU A 37 -11.47 -6.10 4.17
CA LEU A 37 -11.74 -7.53 4.38
C LEU A 37 -10.52 -8.28 4.92
N VAL A 38 -9.31 -7.85 4.53
CA VAL A 38 -8.06 -8.53 4.86
C VAL A 38 -7.10 -7.53 5.52
N ASP A 39 -6.78 -7.75 6.78
CA ASP A 39 -5.77 -6.96 7.49
C ASP A 39 -4.37 -7.44 7.12
N GLY A 40 -3.54 -6.55 6.59
CA GLY A 40 -2.19 -6.89 6.14
C GLY A 40 -1.51 -5.79 5.32
N LEU A 41 -0.27 -6.01 4.93
CA LEU A 41 0.46 -5.12 4.02
C LEU A 41 0.01 -5.35 2.57
N ALA A 42 -0.12 -4.26 1.81
CA ALA A 42 -0.30 -4.36 0.37
C ALA A 42 1.05 -4.22 -0.34
N VAL A 43 1.39 -5.18 -1.20
CA VAL A 43 2.64 -5.17 -1.97
C VAL A 43 2.29 -5.09 -3.46
N ILE A 44 2.72 -4.00 -4.08
CA ILE A 44 2.56 -3.77 -5.52
C ILE A 44 3.68 -4.48 -6.26
N GLY A 45 3.32 -5.37 -7.17
CA GLY A 45 4.27 -6.12 -7.99
C GLY A 45 3.84 -6.17 -9.45
N GLY A 46 4.64 -6.86 -10.27
CA GLY A 46 4.35 -7.06 -11.68
C GLY A 46 4.94 -5.98 -12.59
N GLY A 47 4.53 -5.98 -13.87
CA GLY A 47 5.15 -5.14 -14.91
C GLY A 47 4.97 -3.63 -14.73
N LEU A 48 4.00 -3.18 -13.91
CA LEU A 48 3.78 -1.77 -13.62
C LEU A 48 4.44 -1.29 -12.32
N SER A 49 5.10 -2.18 -11.57
CA SER A 49 5.73 -1.82 -10.29
C SER A 49 6.80 -0.72 -10.42
N ALA A 50 7.53 -0.69 -11.53
CA ALA A 50 8.51 0.37 -11.82
C ALA A 50 7.85 1.76 -11.97
N ALA A 51 6.60 1.82 -12.38
CA ALA A 51 5.82 3.06 -12.50
C ALA A 51 5.11 3.46 -11.18
N ALA A 52 5.30 2.73 -10.09
CA ALA A 52 4.67 3.02 -8.80
C ALA A 52 4.82 4.48 -8.34
N PRO A 53 5.98 5.16 -8.51
CA PRO A 53 6.12 6.57 -8.12
C PRO A 53 5.10 7.51 -8.77
N PHE A 54 4.54 7.14 -9.93
CA PHE A 54 3.58 7.98 -10.64
C PHE A 54 2.13 7.78 -10.17
N PHE A 55 1.77 6.61 -9.68
CA PHE A 55 0.39 6.32 -9.27
C PHE A 55 0.22 6.10 -7.76
N LEU A 56 1.27 5.71 -7.04
CA LEU A 56 1.21 5.45 -5.61
C LEU A 56 0.73 6.65 -4.77
N PRO A 57 1.13 7.91 -5.08
CA PRO A 57 0.59 9.06 -4.35
C PRO A 57 -0.94 9.19 -4.46
N ALA A 58 -1.51 8.97 -5.65
CA ALA A 58 -2.95 8.98 -5.84
C ALA A 58 -3.64 7.78 -5.16
N THR A 59 -3.00 6.61 -5.17
CA THR A 59 -3.46 5.42 -4.44
C THR A 59 -3.58 5.71 -2.94
N LEU A 60 -2.55 6.33 -2.35
CA LEU A 60 -2.56 6.67 -0.92
C LEU A 60 -3.57 7.78 -0.59
N ALA A 61 -3.71 8.77 -1.47
CA ALA A 61 -4.72 9.81 -1.33
C ALA A 61 -6.13 9.21 -1.30
N GLU A 62 -6.40 8.22 -2.16
CA GLU A 62 -7.69 7.52 -2.18
C GLU A 62 -7.91 6.70 -0.90
N LEU A 63 -6.92 5.92 -0.46
CA LEU A 63 -6.99 5.10 0.76
C LEU A 63 -7.21 5.93 2.03
N ASN A 64 -6.53 7.08 2.13
CA ASN A 64 -6.64 8.00 3.26
C ASN A 64 -7.80 9.02 3.09
N GLY A 65 -8.50 8.94 1.98
CA GLY A 65 -9.60 9.82 1.64
C GLY A 65 -10.86 9.59 2.46
N THR A 66 -11.88 10.36 2.12
CA THR A 66 -13.20 10.28 2.74
C THR A 66 -14.28 10.24 1.65
N TYR A 67 -15.43 9.73 2.00
CA TYR A 67 -16.63 9.77 1.15
C TYR A 67 -17.80 10.36 1.91
N ALA A 68 -18.71 10.99 1.15
CA ALA A 68 -19.96 11.49 1.71
C ALA A 68 -20.99 10.35 1.80
N THR A 69 -21.68 10.25 2.92
CA THR A 69 -22.81 9.32 3.06
C THR A 69 -24.10 9.94 2.51
N PRO A 70 -25.12 9.14 2.21
CA PRO A 70 -26.44 9.65 1.78
C PRO A 70 -27.05 10.65 2.76
N GLU A 71 -26.72 10.53 4.06
CA GLU A 71 -27.20 11.41 5.13
C GLU A 71 -26.38 12.72 5.24
N GLY A 72 -25.43 12.96 4.33
CA GLY A 72 -24.58 14.16 4.28
C GLY A 72 -23.43 14.19 5.27
N SER A 73 -23.18 13.09 6.01
CA SER A 73 -21.98 12.98 6.85
C SER A 73 -20.76 12.51 6.02
N THR A 74 -19.57 12.79 6.54
CA THR A 74 -18.31 12.35 5.91
C THR A 74 -17.71 11.19 6.69
N ARG A 75 -17.29 10.15 6.00
CA ARG A 75 -16.65 8.96 6.58
C ARG A 75 -15.28 8.73 5.95
N ARG A 76 -14.33 8.26 6.75
CA ARG A 76 -13.05 7.80 6.22
C ARG A 76 -13.26 6.56 5.36
N ARG A 77 -12.45 6.42 4.31
CA ARG A 77 -12.49 5.27 3.42
C ARG A 77 -12.00 4.00 4.11
N LEU A 78 -10.94 4.11 4.90
CA LEU A 78 -10.43 3.04 5.77
C LEU A 78 -10.42 3.49 7.23
N VAL A 79 -10.56 2.55 8.15
CA VAL A 79 -10.29 2.75 9.58
C VAL A 79 -8.80 2.96 9.79
N GLN A 80 -7.98 2.17 9.12
CA GLN A 80 -6.52 2.27 9.15
C GLN A 80 -6.04 3.52 8.41
N GLN A 81 -4.90 4.05 8.83
CA GLN A 81 -4.12 5.02 8.07
C GLN A 81 -3.18 4.28 7.14
N ALA A 82 -3.19 4.63 5.85
CA ALA A 82 -2.30 4.06 4.87
C ALA A 82 -0.99 4.86 4.77
N PHE A 83 0.14 4.14 4.71
CA PHE A 83 1.49 4.70 4.64
C PHE A 83 2.21 4.18 3.40
N ASN A 84 3.00 5.05 2.75
CA ASN A 84 3.92 4.69 1.68
C ASN A 84 5.21 4.13 2.27
N LEU A 85 5.44 2.83 2.16
CA LEU A 85 6.65 2.20 2.69
C LEU A 85 7.89 2.43 1.80
N GLU A 86 7.73 3.05 0.63
CA GLU A 86 8.84 3.46 -0.24
C GLU A 86 9.44 4.82 0.17
N GLU A 87 8.74 5.58 1.03
CA GLU A 87 9.20 6.86 1.55
C GLU A 87 9.71 6.69 2.98
N ALA A 88 10.98 7.09 3.21
CA ALA A 88 11.67 6.85 4.49
C ALA A 88 10.93 7.42 5.71
N ASP A 89 10.37 8.64 5.58
CA ASP A 89 9.65 9.31 6.67
C ASP A 89 8.34 8.58 6.98
N GLN A 90 7.61 8.14 5.97
CA GLN A 90 6.37 7.39 6.13
C GLN A 90 6.63 5.98 6.68
N LEU A 91 7.69 5.32 6.22
CA LEU A 91 8.13 4.04 6.77
C LEU A 91 8.48 4.18 8.25
N ALA A 92 9.24 5.22 8.62
CA ALA A 92 9.59 5.48 10.01
C ALA A 92 8.34 5.73 10.87
N ALA A 93 7.39 6.54 10.39
CA ALA A 93 6.13 6.80 11.06
C ALA A 93 5.27 5.52 11.19
N PHE A 94 5.22 4.70 10.16
CA PHE A 94 4.53 3.39 10.18
C PHE A 94 5.13 2.46 11.24
N LEU A 95 6.46 2.38 11.35
CA LEU A 95 7.15 1.53 12.33
C LEU A 95 7.02 2.05 13.76
N HIS A 96 7.10 3.38 13.94
CA HIS A 96 6.98 4.01 15.25
C HIS A 96 5.58 3.89 15.84
N GLY A 97 4.54 4.10 15.03
CA GLY A 97 3.14 4.12 15.47
C GLY A 97 2.83 5.28 16.40
N ALA A 98 1.83 5.06 17.28
CA ALA A 98 1.38 6.02 18.30
C ALA A 98 1.34 5.38 19.70
N THR A 99 2.34 4.54 19.99
CA THR A 99 2.41 3.76 21.24
C THR A 99 2.42 4.68 22.46
N SER A 100 1.56 4.40 23.43
CA SER A 100 1.48 5.06 24.73
C SER A 100 1.30 4.02 25.83
N GLU A 101 1.64 4.39 27.07
CA GLU A 101 1.31 3.57 28.24
C GLU A 101 -0.12 3.84 28.69
N ILE A 102 -0.89 2.79 28.86
CA ILE A 102 -2.23 2.84 29.45
C ILE A 102 -2.28 1.97 30.70
N THR A 103 -3.06 2.41 31.69
CA THR A 103 -3.33 1.60 32.89
C THR A 103 -4.54 0.71 32.65
N VAL A 104 -4.41 -0.58 32.93
CA VAL A 104 -5.53 -1.53 32.79
C VAL A 104 -6.59 -1.17 33.82
N PRO A 105 -7.85 -0.94 33.41
CA PRO A 105 -8.92 -0.55 34.31
C PRO A 105 -9.07 -1.51 35.52
N GLY A 106 -9.14 -0.93 36.72
CA GLY A 106 -9.28 -1.71 37.96
C GLY A 106 -7.98 -2.33 38.50
N THR A 107 -6.83 -1.99 37.93
CA THR A 107 -5.49 -2.48 38.37
C THR A 107 -4.46 -1.35 38.31
N ASP A 108 -3.28 -1.54 38.93
CA ASP A 108 -2.11 -0.66 38.76
C ASP A 108 -1.19 -1.11 37.60
N HIS A 109 -1.64 -2.11 36.83
CA HIS A 109 -0.83 -2.67 35.74
C HIS A 109 -0.82 -1.75 34.51
N ARG A 110 0.38 -1.40 34.02
CA ARG A 110 0.59 -0.60 32.82
C ARG A 110 0.99 -1.48 31.65
N ILE A 111 0.43 -1.20 30.49
CA ILE A 111 0.75 -1.89 29.25
C ILE A 111 1.03 -0.86 28.14
N ALA A 112 1.94 -1.20 27.24
CA ALA A 112 2.11 -0.45 26.01
C ALA A 112 0.93 -0.74 25.08
N TYR A 113 0.30 0.32 24.56
CA TYR A 113 -0.83 0.24 23.64
C TYR A 113 -0.63 1.19 22.47
N ASP A 114 -0.86 0.71 21.27
CA ASP A 114 -0.82 1.51 20.06
C ASP A 114 -2.24 1.61 19.46
N PRO A 115 -2.90 2.78 19.59
CA PRO A 115 -4.24 3.00 19.06
C PRO A 115 -4.26 3.23 17.55
N LEU A 116 -3.08 3.44 16.91
CA LEU A 116 -3.00 3.74 15.48
C LEU A 116 -3.22 2.48 14.66
N ALA A 117 -4.45 2.27 14.21
CA ALA A 117 -4.72 1.30 13.15
C ALA A 117 -4.04 1.77 11.86
N ARG A 118 -3.10 0.99 11.33
CA ARG A 118 -2.26 1.38 10.20
C ARG A 118 -2.02 0.26 9.23
N ILE A 119 -1.82 0.63 7.97
CA ILE A 119 -1.51 -0.29 6.88
C ILE A 119 -0.39 0.28 6.03
N GLY A 120 0.51 -0.57 5.57
CA GLY A 120 1.62 -0.20 4.70
C GLY A 120 1.39 -0.63 3.25
N ILE A 121 1.74 0.25 2.33
CA ILE A 121 1.77 -0.03 0.90
C ILE A 121 3.21 0.02 0.44
N GLY A 122 3.73 -1.11 -0.04
CA GLY A 122 5.10 -1.23 -0.54
C GLY A 122 5.15 -1.74 -1.97
N VAL A 123 6.35 -1.71 -2.56
CA VAL A 123 6.63 -2.22 -3.90
C VAL A 123 7.53 -3.44 -3.82
N SER A 124 7.22 -4.49 -4.58
CA SER A 124 8.04 -5.68 -4.65
C SER A 124 9.46 -5.35 -5.13
N ARG A 125 10.46 -5.86 -4.41
CA ARG A 125 11.88 -5.75 -4.78
C ARG A 125 12.29 -6.80 -5.81
N LEU A 126 11.49 -7.84 -5.99
CA LEU A 126 11.73 -8.87 -6.99
C LEU A 126 11.11 -8.48 -8.32
N GLY A 127 11.90 -8.56 -9.40
CA GLY A 127 11.37 -8.47 -10.76
C GLY A 127 10.42 -9.63 -11.05
N THR A 128 9.43 -9.42 -11.91
CA THR A 128 8.39 -10.42 -12.22
C THR A 128 9.00 -11.75 -12.68
N SER A 129 9.99 -11.71 -13.57
CA SER A 129 10.67 -12.93 -14.07
C SER A 129 11.45 -13.64 -12.98
N GLU A 130 12.12 -12.90 -12.11
CA GLU A 130 12.87 -13.44 -10.98
C GLU A 130 11.93 -14.10 -9.96
N ALA A 131 10.83 -13.44 -9.62
CA ALA A 131 9.82 -13.99 -8.70
C ALA A 131 9.23 -15.31 -9.23
N ILE A 132 8.94 -15.39 -10.53
CA ILE A 132 8.43 -16.61 -11.18
C ILE A 132 9.49 -17.72 -11.12
N ALA A 133 10.75 -17.41 -11.45
CA ALA A 133 11.84 -18.38 -11.45
C ALA A 133 12.11 -18.95 -10.04
N LEU A 134 12.14 -18.06 -9.03
CA LEU A 134 12.32 -18.46 -7.63
C LEU A 134 11.14 -19.31 -7.13
N GLY A 135 9.91 -18.91 -7.48
CA GLY A 135 8.71 -19.66 -7.12
C GLY A 135 8.69 -21.06 -7.73
N ALA A 136 9.03 -21.19 -9.01
CA ALA A 136 9.12 -22.49 -9.69
C ALA A 136 10.20 -23.38 -9.06
N HIS A 137 11.37 -22.80 -8.73
CA HIS A 137 12.46 -23.53 -8.07
C HIS A 137 12.07 -24.00 -6.68
N ALA A 138 11.49 -23.13 -5.85
CA ALA A 138 11.02 -23.48 -4.51
C ALA A 138 9.95 -24.59 -4.55
N PHE A 139 9.01 -24.50 -5.50
CA PHE A 139 8.00 -25.53 -5.70
C PHE A 139 8.63 -26.88 -6.08
N ALA A 140 9.60 -26.88 -6.98
CA ALA A 140 10.32 -28.11 -7.38
C ALA A 140 11.04 -28.77 -6.20
N LEU A 141 11.73 -27.98 -5.36
CA LEU A 141 12.39 -28.49 -4.14
C LEU A 141 11.35 -29.09 -3.17
N GLN A 142 10.24 -28.41 -2.92
CA GLN A 142 9.18 -28.91 -2.05
C GLN A 142 8.60 -30.24 -2.54
N GLN A 143 8.53 -30.47 -3.85
CA GLN A 143 8.08 -31.77 -4.41
C GLN A 143 9.11 -32.89 -4.22
N LEU A 144 10.40 -32.57 -4.17
CA LEU A 144 11.46 -33.55 -3.88
C LEU A 144 11.45 -33.97 -2.41
N ASP A 145 11.24 -33.03 -1.48
CA ASP A 145 11.20 -33.29 -0.03
C ASP A 145 9.98 -34.12 0.40
N ARG A 146 8.96 -34.21 -0.43
CA ARG A 146 7.74 -35.00 -0.17
C ARG A 146 7.84 -36.46 -0.62
N ARG A 147 8.94 -36.87 -1.25
CA ARG A 147 9.22 -38.24 -1.70
C ARG A 147 10.10 -38.96 -0.71
#